data_262fe26578f74e12d72c065f493f1060
#
_entry.id   262fe26578f74e12d72c065f493f1060
#
_cell.length_a   1.000
_cell.length_b   1.000
_cell.length_c   1.000
_cell.angle_alpha   90.00
_cell.angle_beta   90.00
_cell.angle_gamma   90.00
#
_symmetry.space_group_name_H-M   'P 1'
#
loop_
_entity.id
_entity.type
_entity.pdbx_description
1 polymer ?
#
loop_
_entity_poly.entity_id
_entity_poly.type
_entity_poly.pdbx_seq_one_letter_code
_entity_poly.pdbx_strand_id
1 'polypeptide(L)'
;MNPEKTIEIIKYFINQIQLGNKIFYDIYDLNEKQKDPSLKETGLFFFRGNPNSKFAIVNAGGAFSYVGAMHDSFPQALEISKKGFNAFALIYRQGAENACIDLSNAIKFIFKNQQELKVDINCYSLWGGSAGARMAAWVGAGNYNYGKEKIPKAGTVVMQYTGLSEVNGNEPPTYANCGTDDWIANYQVMNKRINKIKKNGTNAMMEIFNGLPHGFGLGEGTVAQGWINNAINFWMKQMK
;
A
#
# COMPACT_ATOMS: atom_id res chain seq x y z
N MET A 1 6.66 17.24 -2.93
CA MET A 1 7.33 16.35 -1.95
C MET A 1 7.83 17.23 -0.80
N ASN A 2 7.53 16.86 0.44
CA ASN A 2 8.02 17.58 1.61
C ASN A 2 9.52 17.25 1.85
N PRO A 3 10.44 18.25 1.77
CA PRO A 3 11.88 17.99 1.95
C PRO A 3 12.23 17.43 3.34
N GLU A 4 11.55 17.88 4.38
CA GLU A 4 11.78 17.41 5.76
C GLU A 4 11.42 15.92 5.89
N LYS A 5 10.30 15.52 5.28
CA LYS A 5 9.89 14.10 5.26
C LYS A 5 10.89 13.24 4.47
N THR A 6 11.43 13.75 3.37
CA THR A 6 12.48 13.07 2.61
C THR A 6 13.73 12.84 3.47
N ILE A 7 14.18 13.88 4.20
CA ILE A 7 15.32 13.76 5.11
C ILE A 7 15.04 12.75 6.23
N GLU A 8 13.83 12.75 6.77
CA GLU A 8 13.42 11.82 7.80
C GLU A 8 13.50 10.35 7.34
N ILE A 9 13.01 10.08 6.11
CA ILE A 9 13.07 8.74 5.50
C ILE A 9 14.53 8.30 5.30
N ILE A 10 15.37 9.20 4.76
CA ILE A 10 16.80 8.89 4.56
C ILE A 10 17.48 8.60 5.90
N LYS A 11 17.26 9.42 6.92
CA LYS A 11 17.79 9.21 8.28
C LYS A 11 17.32 7.88 8.87
N TYR A 12 16.04 7.53 8.66
CA TYR A 12 15.51 6.23 9.08
C TYR A 12 16.31 5.08 8.47
N PHE A 13 16.52 5.08 7.15
CA PHE A 13 17.27 4.01 6.48
C PHE A 13 18.74 3.96 6.93
N ILE A 14 19.42 5.10 7.04
CA ILE A 14 20.80 5.16 7.55
C ILE A 14 20.87 4.51 8.94
N ASN A 15 19.97 4.87 9.84
CA ASN A 15 19.91 4.30 11.18
C ASN A 15 19.68 2.77 11.15
N GLN A 16 18.76 2.29 10.28
CA GLN A 16 18.52 0.84 10.16
C GLN A 16 19.78 0.10 9.67
N ILE A 17 20.50 0.66 8.71
CA ILE A 17 21.76 0.08 8.20
C ILE A 17 22.82 0.05 9.30
N GLN A 18 22.97 1.13 10.08
CA GLN A 18 23.91 1.22 11.19
C GLN A 18 23.61 0.19 12.30
N LEU A 19 22.32 -0.15 12.48
CA LEU A 19 21.89 -1.21 13.40
C LEU A 19 22.07 -2.63 12.82
N GLY A 20 22.62 -2.78 11.62
CA GLY A 20 22.80 -4.06 10.94
C GLY A 20 21.51 -4.63 10.33
N ASN A 21 20.46 -3.85 10.24
CA ASN A 21 19.19 -4.31 9.67
C ASN A 21 19.19 -4.24 8.14
N LYS A 22 18.75 -5.31 7.49
CA LYS A 22 18.48 -5.31 6.03
C LYS A 22 17.27 -4.42 5.75
N ILE A 23 17.40 -3.44 4.86
CA ILE A 23 16.34 -2.47 4.53
C ILE A 23 15.59 -2.80 3.24
N PHE A 24 16.19 -3.58 2.34
CA PHE A 24 15.60 -3.97 1.06
C PHE A 24 15.62 -5.49 0.90
N TYR A 25 14.52 -6.06 0.46
CA TYR A 25 14.34 -7.49 0.25
C TYR A 25 13.93 -7.76 -1.20
N ASP A 26 14.72 -8.55 -1.90
CA ASP A 26 14.35 -9.10 -3.19
C ASP A 26 13.19 -10.07 -3.02
N ILE A 27 12.17 -9.95 -3.88
CA ILE A 27 11.01 -10.87 -3.90
C ILE A 27 11.11 -11.91 -5.01
N TYR A 28 12.14 -11.81 -5.84
CA TYR A 28 12.50 -12.76 -6.90
C TYR A 28 13.90 -13.30 -6.65
N ASP A 29 14.12 -14.57 -6.97
CA ASP A 29 15.43 -15.19 -6.81
C ASP A 29 16.40 -14.83 -7.96
N LEU A 30 17.66 -15.24 -7.82
CA LEU A 30 18.71 -14.93 -8.82
C LEU A 30 18.42 -15.58 -10.17
N ASN A 31 17.83 -16.79 -10.20
CA ASN A 31 17.50 -17.49 -11.44
C ASN A 31 16.37 -16.78 -12.19
N GLU A 32 15.35 -16.28 -11.46
CA GLU A 32 14.27 -15.49 -12.02
C GLU A 32 14.80 -14.19 -12.61
N LYS A 33 15.67 -13.47 -11.89
CA LYS A 33 16.31 -12.22 -12.34
C LYS A 33 17.27 -12.41 -13.52
N GLN A 34 17.89 -13.57 -13.64
CA GLN A 34 18.73 -13.91 -14.80
C GLN A 34 17.88 -14.16 -16.05
N LYS A 35 16.72 -14.80 -15.89
CA LYS A 35 15.78 -15.07 -16.99
C LYS A 35 15.02 -13.83 -17.43
N ASP A 36 14.69 -12.95 -16.49
CA ASP A 36 14.00 -11.68 -16.74
C ASP A 36 14.71 -10.53 -16.03
N PRO A 37 15.58 -9.79 -16.73
CA PRO A 37 16.30 -8.66 -16.16
C PRO A 37 15.41 -7.52 -15.64
N SER A 38 14.15 -7.44 -16.05
CA SER A 38 13.19 -6.42 -15.54
C SER A 38 12.88 -6.59 -14.06
N LEU A 39 13.16 -7.78 -13.49
CA LEU A 39 12.94 -8.10 -12.08
C LEU A 39 14.04 -7.55 -11.14
N LYS A 40 15.15 -7.03 -11.67
CA LYS A 40 16.34 -6.67 -10.88
C LYS A 40 16.05 -5.66 -9.77
N GLU A 41 15.25 -4.65 -10.08
CA GLU A 41 14.94 -3.55 -9.17
C GLU A 41 13.65 -3.77 -8.37
N THR A 42 12.99 -4.93 -8.54
CA THR A 42 11.70 -5.23 -7.92
C THR A 42 11.91 -5.83 -6.52
N GLY A 43 11.30 -5.23 -5.51
CA GLY A 43 11.47 -5.68 -4.13
C GLY A 43 10.77 -4.82 -3.10
N LEU A 44 11.03 -5.08 -1.84
CA LEU A 44 10.37 -4.48 -0.68
C LEU A 44 11.36 -3.68 0.16
N PHE A 45 11.10 -2.39 0.35
CA PHE A 45 11.71 -1.64 1.44
C PHE A 45 10.94 -1.89 2.73
N PHE A 46 11.64 -2.25 3.79
CA PHE A 46 11.03 -2.60 5.08
C PHE A 46 11.17 -1.47 6.11
N PHE A 47 10.05 -0.93 6.52
CA PHE A 47 9.90 0.02 7.62
C PHE A 47 9.41 -0.76 8.85
N ARG A 48 10.29 -1.00 9.81
CA ARG A 48 10.02 -1.84 10.97
C ARG A 48 9.18 -1.13 12.01
N GLY A 49 8.12 -1.80 12.44
CA GLY A 49 7.36 -1.51 13.63
C GLY A 49 7.82 -2.36 14.82
N ASN A 50 6.88 -2.74 15.69
CA ASN A 50 7.15 -3.67 16.77
C ASN A 50 7.31 -5.10 16.22
N PRO A 51 8.25 -5.90 16.75
CA PRO A 51 8.37 -7.30 16.37
C PRO A 51 7.05 -8.05 16.53
N ASN A 52 6.74 -8.91 15.57
CA ASN A 52 5.51 -9.71 15.52
C ASN A 52 4.20 -8.89 15.47
N SER A 53 4.28 -7.59 15.13
CA SER A 53 3.08 -6.83 14.79
C SER A 53 2.60 -7.14 13.37
N LYS A 54 1.34 -6.84 13.11
CA LYS A 54 0.74 -6.94 11.77
C LYS A 54 1.47 -6.04 10.77
N PHE A 55 1.27 -6.32 9.48
CA PHE A 55 1.95 -5.56 8.45
C PHE A 55 1.03 -4.94 7.41
N ALA A 56 1.52 -3.87 6.81
CA ALA A 56 0.96 -3.22 5.65
C ALA A 56 1.92 -3.32 4.46
N ILE A 57 1.41 -3.45 3.22
CA ILE A 57 2.19 -3.19 2.00
C ILE A 57 1.66 -1.91 1.38
N VAL A 58 2.55 -0.94 1.17
CA VAL A 58 2.22 0.37 0.62
C VAL A 58 2.73 0.47 -0.82
N ASN A 59 1.82 0.75 -1.74
CA ASN A 59 2.07 0.78 -3.17
C ASN A 59 1.95 2.22 -3.67
N ALA A 60 3.04 2.76 -4.21
CA ALA A 60 3.07 4.12 -4.71
C ALA A 60 2.23 4.28 -5.99
N GLY A 61 1.79 5.51 -6.25
CA GLY A 61 1.25 5.93 -7.55
C GLY A 61 2.35 6.09 -8.60
N GLY A 62 1.96 6.56 -9.79
CA GLY A 62 2.83 6.77 -10.94
C GLY A 62 2.25 6.24 -12.24
N ALA A 63 0.91 6.11 -12.34
CA ALA A 63 0.16 5.65 -13.52
C ALA A 63 0.66 4.29 -14.08
N PHE A 64 1.29 3.45 -13.27
CA PHE A 64 1.99 2.22 -13.67
C PHE A 64 3.15 2.43 -14.66
N SER A 65 3.59 3.66 -14.85
CA SER A 65 4.72 4.03 -15.71
C SER A 65 6.02 4.23 -14.91
N TYR A 66 5.89 4.54 -13.62
CA TYR A 66 6.99 4.64 -12.65
C TYR A 66 6.45 4.40 -11.25
N VAL A 67 7.36 4.29 -10.27
CA VAL A 67 7.00 4.11 -8.85
C VAL A 67 7.39 5.38 -8.07
N GLY A 68 6.40 6.18 -7.68
CA GLY A 68 6.60 7.43 -6.96
C GLY A 68 6.90 7.22 -5.46
N ALA A 69 7.83 6.32 -5.12
CA ALA A 69 8.02 5.80 -3.77
C ALA A 69 8.26 6.89 -2.70
N MET A 70 9.10 7.87 -2.99
CA MET A 70 9.44 8.96 -2.06
C MET A 70 8.28 9.90 -1.75
N HIS A 71 7.23 9.88 -2.55
CA HIS A 71 6.03 10.69 -2.35
C HIS A 71 4.84 9.90 -1.81
N ASP A 72 4.67 8.67 -2.30
CA ASP A 72 3.38 7.99 -2.27
C ASP A 72 3.41 6.60 -1.58
N SER A 73 4.57 6.16 -1.07
CA SER A 73 4.65 4.93 -0.27
C SER A 73 5.61 5.02 0.92
N PHE A 74 6.83 5.55 0.76
CA PHE A 74 7.79 5.62 1.86
C PHE A 74 7.30 6.50 3.01
N PRO A 75 6.69 7.70 2.78
CA PRO A 75 6.15 8.50 3.86
C PRO A 75 5.07 7.77 4.66
N GLN A 76 4.13 7.13 3.96
CA GLN A 76 3.05 6.37 4.59
C GLN A 76 3.59 5.15 5.36
N ALA A 77 4.53 4.40 4.77
CA ALA A 77 5.15 3.26 5.42
C ALA A 77 5.91 3.66 6.69
N LEU A 78 6.63 4.80 6.67
CA LEU A 78 7.30 5.35 7.84
C LEU A 78 6.29 5.71 8.94
N GLU A 79 5.19 6.38 8.62
CA GLU A 79 4.17 6.75 9.61
C GLU A 79 3.46 5.52 10.19
N ILE A 80 3.19 4.49 9.39
CA ILE A 80 2.65 3.21 9.84
C ILE A 80 3.63 2.54 10.82
N SER A 81 4.92 2.54 10.49
CA SER A 81 5.94 1.94 11.36
C SER A 81 6.08 2.64 12.71
N LYS A 82 5.98 3.97 12.75
CA LYS A 82 5.95 4.75 14.00
C LYS A 82 4.75 4.42 14.89
N LYS A 83 3.67 3.89 14.32
CA LYS A 83 2.51 3.41 15.10
C LYS A 83 2.67 1.98 15.61
N GLY A 84 3.84 1.38 15.41
CA GLY A 84 4.17 0.04 15.87
C GLY A 84 3.80 -1.09 14.91
N PHE A 85 3.22 -0.81 13.75
CA PHE A 85 2.94 -1.80 12.72
C PHE A 85 4.13 -1.96 11.77
N ASN A 86 4.39 -3.15 11.29
CA ASN A 86 5.35 -3.35 10.22
C ASN A 86 4.82 -2.80 8.90
N ALA A 87 5.66 -2.16 8.10
CA ALA A 87 5.24 -1.66 6.80
C ALA A 87 6.29 -1.96 5.73
N PHE A 88 5.83 -2.36 4.56
CA PHE A 88 6.66 -2.60 3.40
C PHE A 88 6.24 -1.65 2.29
N ALA A 89 7.20 -1.03 1.62
CA ALA A 89 6.94 -0.26 0.42
C ALA A 89 7.45 -1.04 -0.79
N LEU A 90 6.54 -1.37 -1.71
CA LEU A 90 6.86 -2.16 -2.89
C LEU A 90 7.41 -1.29 -4.02
N ILE A 91 8.57 -1.67 -4.54
CA ILE A 91 9.06 -1.23 -5.84
C ILE A 91 8.64 -2.30 -6.85
N TYR A 92 7.75 -1.93 -7.77
CA TYR A 92 7.13 -2.83 -8.73
C TYR A 92 7.50 -2.44 -10.16
N ARG A 93 7.40 -3.38 -11.10
CA ARG A 93 7.65 -3.16 -12.53
C ARG A 93 6.55 -2.31 -13.16
N GLN A 94 6.89 -1.65 -14.25
CA GLN A 94 5.93 -0.92 -15.08
C GLN A 94 4.84 -1.84 -15.65
N GLY A 95 3.66 -1.27 -15.88
CA GLY A 95 2.48 -1.98 -16.35
C GLY A 95 1.59 -2.51 -15.22
N ALA A 96 0.29 -2.34 -15.36
CA ALA A 96 -0.68 -2.70 -14.32
C ALA A 96 -0.66 -4.21 -13.98
N GLU A 97 -0.50 -5.06 -14.99
CA GLU A 97 -0.41 -6.51 -14.82
C GLU A 97 0.86 -6.90 -14.06
N ASN A 98 2.04 -6.41 -14.49
CA ASN A 98 3.30 -6.64 -13.81
C ASN A 98 3.25 -6.17 -12.36
N ALA A 99 2.72 -4.98 -12.11
CA ALA A 99 2.57 -4.42 -10.77
C ALA A 99 1.73 -5.33 -9.85
N CYS A 100 0.62 -5.88 -10.36
CA CYS A 100 -0.21 -6.83 -9.61
C CYS A 100 0.49 -8.19 -9.38
N ILE A 101 1.26 -8.67 -10.36
CA ILE A 101 2.11 -9.87 -10.20
C ILE A 101 3.14 -9.64 -9.10
N ASP A 102 3.84 -8.50 -9.13
CA ASP A 102 4.87 -8.17 -8.15
C ASP A 102 4.28 -8.01 -6.74
N LEU A 103 3.12 -7.36 -6.60
CA LEU A 103 2.42 -7.28 -5.30
C LEU A 103 2.02 -8.67 -4.79
N SER A 104 1.56 -9.54 -5.68
CA SER A 104 1.21 -10.91 -5.33
C SER A 104 2.41 -11.71 -4.83
N ASN A 105 3.55 -11.58 -5.51
CA ASN A 105 4.80 -12.22 -5.09
C ASN A 105 5.38 -11.61 -3.82
N ALA A 106 5.21 -10.30 -3.61
CA ALA A 106 5.58 -9.62 -2.37
C ALA A 106 4.79 -10.18 -1.16
N ILE A 107 3.48 -10.38 -1.32
CA ILE A 107 2.64 -11.01 -0.28
C ILE A 107 3.15 -12.41 0.04
N LYS A 108 3.36 -13.25 -0.98
CA LYS A 108 3.88 -14.62 -0.81
C LYS A 108 5.24 -14.63 -0.13
N PHE A 109 6.14 -13.72 -0.53
CA PHE A 109 7.45 -13.58 0.07
C PHE A 109 7.34 -13.28 1.57
N ILE A 110 6.51 -12.32 1.96
CA ILE A 110 6.33 -11.96 3.39
C ILE A 110 5.74 -13.14 4.16
N PHE A 111 4.72 -13.82 3.63
CA PHE A 111 4.10 -14.99 4.27
C PHE A 111 5.10 -16.13 4.47
N LYS A 112 5.93 -16.42 3.47
CA LYS A 112 6.97 -17.44 3.55
C LYS A 112 8.05 -17.11 4.59
N ASN A 113 8.41 -15.84 4.73
CA ASN A 113 9.51 -15.38 5.59
C ASN A 113 9.01 -14.69 6.88
N GLN A 114 7.76 -14.94 7.31
CA GLN A 114 7.12 -14.24 8.41
C GLN A 114 7.91 -14.29 9.74
N GLN A 115 8.57 -15.42 10.02
CA GLN A 115 9.36 -15.59 11.25
C GLN A 115 10.65 -14.76 11.22
N GLU A 116 11.39 -14.79 10.09
CA GLU A 116 12.59 -13.99 9.89
C GLU A 116 12.29 -12.49 9.92
N LEU A 117 11.20 -12.09 9.24
CA LEU A 117 10.73 -10.70 9.20
C LEU A 117 10.10 -10.25 10.53
N LYS A 118 9.78 -11.18 11.42
CA LYS A 118 9.07 -10.94 12.70
C LYS A 118 7.76 -10.18 12.47
N VAL A 119 6.91 -10.68 11.57
CA VAL A 119 5.60 -10.09 11.24
C VAL A 119 4.46 -11.06 11.54
N ASP A 120 3.32 -10.52 11.98
CA ASP A 120 2.07 -11.26 12.06
C ASP A 120 1.32 -11.10 10.72
N ILE A 121 1.10 -12.22 10.03
CA ILE A 121 0.44 -12.28 8.72
C ILE A 121 -1.09 -12.20 8.78
N ASN A 122 -1.67 -12.35 9.97
CA ASN A 122 -3.12 -12.28 10.11
C ASN A 122 -3.61 -10.85 9.91
N CYS A 123 -4.69 -10.69 9.16
CA CYS A 123 -5.32 -9.38 8.96
C CYS A 123 -4.37 -8.31 8.39
N TYR A 124 -3.42 -8.71 7.52
CA TYR A 124 -2.53 -7.77 6.84
C TYR A 124 -3.31 -6.77 5.97
N SER A 125 -2.71 -5.64 5.64
CA SER A 125 -3.38 -4.61 4.85
C SER A 125 -2.60 -4.21 3.59
N LEU A 126 -3.34 -3.83 2.54
CA LEU A 126 -2.79 -3.31 1.30
C LEU A 126 -3.19 -1.83 1.15
N TRP A 127 -2.20 -1.00 0.96
CA TRP A 127 -2.35 0.46 0.86
C TRP A 127 -1.84 0.94 -0.48
N GLY A 128 -2.38 2.06 -0.96
CA GLY A 128 -1.79 2.69 -2.12
C GLY A 128 -2.41 4.03 -2.49
N GLY A 129 -1.65 4.81 -3.26
CA GLY A 129 -2.08 6.06 -3.90
C GLY A 129 -2.26 5.88 -5.41
N SER A 130 -3.27 6.52 -6.01
CA SER A 130 -3.48 6.54 -7.46
C SER A 130 -3.45 5.15 -8.11
N ALA A 131 -2.48 4.86 -8.98
CA ALA A 131 -2.27 3.54 -9.57
C ALA A 131 -2.03 2.46 -8.50
N GLY A 132 -1.25 2.76 -7.46
CA GLY A 132 -1.00 1.86 -6.32
C GLY A 132 -2.28 1.50 -5.57
N ALA A 133 -3.24 2.41 -5.46
CA ALA A 133 -4.54 2.14 -4.87
C ALA A 133 -5.37 1.16 -5.71
N ARG A 134 -5.27 1.24 -7.05
CA ARG A 134 -5.93 0.27 -7.95
C ARG A 134 -5.36 -1.13 -7.75
N MET A 135 -4.02 -1.28 -7.78
CA MET A 135 -3.42 -2.61 -7.58
C MET A 135 -3.71 -3.18 -6.19
N ALA A 136 -3.69 -2.35 -5.14
CA ALA A 136 -4.06 -2.76 -3.79
C ALA A 136 -5.51 -3.26 -3.72
N ALA A 137 -6.45 -2.58 -4.39
CA ALA A 137 -7.85 -2.98 -4.47
C ALA A 137 -8.06 -4.26 -5.29
N TRP A 138 -7.40 -4.38 -6.45
CA TRP A 138 -7.52 -5.55 -7.32
C TRP A 138 -6.97 -6.80 -6.64
N VAL A 139 -5.74 -6.74 -6.13
CA VAL A 139 -5.09 -7.87 -5.45
C VAL A 139 -5.79 -8.18 -4.13
N GLY A 140 -6.15 -7.17 -3.35
CA GLY A 140 -6.85 -7.34 -2.06
C GLY A 140 -8.23 -7.98 -2.18
N ALA A 141 -8.96 -7.75 -3.26
CA ALA A 141 -10.24 -8.38 -3.55
C ALA A 141 -10.12 -9.83 -4.08
N GLY A 142 -8.88 -10.31 -4.30
CA GLY A 142 -8.65 -11.64 -4.86
C GLY A 142 -9.06 -11.78 -6.33
N ASN A 143 -9.20 -10.65 -7.06
CA ASN A 143 -9.64 -10.64 -8.47
C ASN A 143 -8.57 -11.15 -9.44
N TYR A 144 -7.33 -11.13 -9.00
CA TYR A 144 -6.19 -11.47 -9.84
C TYR A 144 -5.41 -12.59 -9.20
N ASN A 145 -5.61 -13.80 -9.71
CA ASN A 145 -4.75 -14.95 -9.41
C ASN A 145 -3.50 -14.84 -10.31
N TYR A 146 -2.57 -13.97 -9.93
CA TYR A 146 -1.28 -13.92 -10.58
C TYR A 146 -0.41 -15.05 -10.04
N GLY A 147 -0.25 -16.10 -10.85
CA GLY A 147 0.54 -17.29 -10.52
C GLY A 147 -0.30 -18.49 -10.09
N LYS A 148 0.38 -19.61 -9.78
CA LYS A 148 -0.25 -20.92 -9.48
C LYS A 148 -0.90 -21.01 -8.10
N GLU A 149 -0.64 -20.06 -7.20
CA GLU A 149 -1.08 -20.13 -5.81
C GLU A 149 -2.03 -18.98 -5.47
N LYS A 150 -3.09 -19.30 -4.73
CA LYS A 150 -4.01 -18.29 -4.20
C LYS A 150 -3.30 -17.43 -3.15
N ILE A 151 -3.53 -16.11 -3.22
CA ILE A 151 -3.07 -15.17 -2.22
C ILE A 151 -4.14 -15.08 -1.13
N PRO A 152 -3.76 -15.09 0.16
CA PRO A 152 -4.70 -14.84 1.24
C PRO A 152 -5.36 -13.47 1.07
N LYS A 153 -6.67 -13.39 1.33
CA LYS A 153 -7.42 -12.14 1.25
C LYS A 153 -6.86 -11.14 2.27
N ALA A 154 -6.69 -9.87 1.86
CA ALA A 154 -6.29 -8.80 2.76
C ALA A 154 -7.36 -8.56 3.82
N GLY A 155 -6.95 -8.24 5.05
CA GLY A 155 -7.86 -7.83 6.12
C GLY A 155 -8.41 -6.43 5.90
N THR A 156 -7.68 -5.58 5.19
CA THR A 156 -8.10 -4.20 4.85
C THR A 156 -7.40 -3.71 3.61
N VAL A 157 -8.10 -2.89 2.83
CA VAL A 157 -7.52 -2.10 1.73
C VAL A 157 -7.68 -0.62 2.02
N VAL A 158 -6.60 0.16 1.83
CA VAL A 158 -6.59 1.62 1.96
C VAL A 158 -6.26 2.24 0.61
N MET A 159 -7.15 3.08 0.11
CA MET A 159 -7.11 3.65 -1.23
C MET A 159 -7.07 5.17 -1.18
N GLN A 160 -6.06 5.79 -1.78
CA GLN A 160 -6.01 7.24 -1.95
C GLN A 160 -6.21 7.63 -3.42
N TYR A 161 -6.94 8.70 -3.63
CA TYR A 161 -7.12 9.43 -4.89
C TYR A 161 -7.05 8.54 -6.16
N THR A 162 -7.97 7.58 -6.30
CA THR A 162 -8.07 6.77 -7.51
C THR A 162 -9.50 6.70 -8.06
N GLY A 163 -9.62 6.63 -9.39
CA GLY A 163 -10.91 6.58 -10.08
C GLY A 163 -11.45 5.17 -10.32
N LEU A 164 -11.17 4.20 -9.44
CA LEU A 164 -11.65 2.83 -9.57
C LEU A 164 -13.12 2.71 -9.13
N SER A 165 -14.02 2.29 -10.04
CA SER A 165 -15.46 2.15 -9.78
C SER A 165 -15.95 0.71 -9.65
N GLU A 166 -15.21 -0.25 -10.19
CA GLU A 166 -15.61 -1.66 -10.25
C GLU A 166 -15.61 -2.29 -8.85
N VAL A 167 -16.64 -3.09 -8.57
CA VAL A 167 -16.83 -3.87 -7.34
C VAL A 167 -17.27 -5.26 -7.75
N ASN A 168 -16.65 -6.30 -7.20
CA ASN A 168 -16.95 -7.70 -7.52
C ASN A 168 -17.66 -8.47 -6.40
N GLY A 169 -17.85 -7.84 -5.25
CA GLY A 169 -18.50 -8.46 -4.09
C GLY A 169 -17.55 -9.15 -3.11
N ASN A 170 -16.25 -9.26 -3.44
CA ASN A 170 -15.23 -9.87 -2.58
C ASN A 170 -14.29 -8.85 -1.93
N GLU A 171 -14.61 -7.57 -2.04
CA GLU A 171 -13.77 -6.52 -1.49
C GLU A 171 -13.55 -6.73 0.02
N PRO A 172 -12.29 -6.59 0.51
CA PRO A 172 -12.04 -6.51 1.93
C PRO A 172 -12.61 -5.21 2.51
N PRO A 173 -12.70 -5.08 3.84
CA PRO A 173 -12.94 -3.80 4.47
C PRO A 173 -12.07 -2.72 3.86
N THR A 174 -12.69 -1.61 3.42
CA THR A 174 -12.01 -0.61 2.59
C THR A 174 -12.13 0.79 3.18
N TYR A 175 -10.98 1.43 3.43
CA TYR A 175 -10.90 2.86 3.69
C TYR A 175 -10.45 3.58 2.41
N ALA A 176 -11.06 4.71 2.10
CA ALA A 176 -10.68 5.51 0.95
C ALA A 176 -10.64 6.99 1.27
N ASN A 177 -9.81 7.75 0.54
CA ASN A 177 -9.84 9.20 0.57
C ASN A 177 -9.53 9.82 -0.80
N CYS A 178 -10.12 11.00 -1.04
CA CYS A 178 -9.90 11.80 -2.26
C CYS A 178 -10.06 13.29 -1.95
N GLY A 179 -9.46 14.13 -2.78
CA GLY A 179 -9.74 15.57 -2.79
C GLY A 179 -10.90 15.94 -3.70
N THR A 180 -11.59 17.06 -3.42
CA THR A 180 -12.67 17.55 -4.30
C THR A 180 -12.16 18.12 -5.63
N ASP A 181 -10.91 18.65 -5.62
CA ASP A 181 -10.29 19.29 -6.77
C ASP A 181 -9.36 18.34 -7.55
N ASP A 182 -9.54 17.04 -7.32
CA ASP A 182 -8.86 15.99 -8.06
C ASP A 182 -9.49 15.81 -9.44
N TRP A 183 -8.85 16.40 -10.45
CA TRP A 183 -9.27 16.33 -11.84
C TRP A 183 -8.80 15.06 -12.57
N ILE A 184 -7.90 14.26 -11.96
CA ILE A 184 -7.45 12.95 -12.48
C ILE A 184 -8.37 11.82 -11.99
N ALA A 185 -8.76 11.87 -10.71
CA ALA A 185 -9.55 10.84 -10.06
C ALA A 185 -10.74 11.46 -9.31
N ASN A 186 -11.82 11.68 -10.03
CA ASN A 186 -13.03 12.29 -9.48
C ASN A 186 -13.50 11.53 -8.23
N TYR A 187 -13.57 12.22 -7.09
CA TYR A 187 -13.96 11.68 -5.80
C TYR A 187 -15.36 11.00 -5.82
N GLN A 188 -16.27 11.44 -6.69
CA GLN A 188 -17.60 10.84 -6.84
C GLN A 188 -17.53 9.39 -7.32
N VAL A 189 -16.54 9.05 -8.15
CA VAL A 189 -16.31 7.68 -8.62
C VAL A 189 -15.92 6.79 -7.45
N MET A 190 -14.98 7.26 -6.61
CA MET A 190 -14.56 6.54 -5.41
C MET A 190 -15.70 6.43 -4.40
N ASN A 191 -16.48 7.49 -4.19
CA ASN A 191 -17.63 7.47 -3.29
C ASN A 191 -18.69 6.46 -3.75
N LYS A 192 -18.97 6.37 -5.07
CA LYS A 192 -19.85 5.33 -5.61
C LYS A 192 -19.33 3.93 -5.33
N ARG A 193 -18.02 3.69 -5.47
CA ARG A 193 -17.39 2.41 -5.13
C ARG A 193 -17.58 2.08 -3.65
N ILE A 194 -17.26 2.98 -2.76
CA ILE A 194 -17.40 2.77 -1.30
C ILE A 194 -18.85 2.47 -0.92
N ASN A 195 -19.80 3.17 -1.52
CA ASN A 195 -21.22 2.90 -1.28
C ASN A 195 -21.67 1.51 -1.79
N LYS A 196 -21.12 1.04 -2.92
CA LYS A 196 -21.37 -0.34 -3.40
C LYS A 196 -20.79 -1.38 -2.44
N ILE A 197 -19.57 -1.18 -1.95
CA ILE A 197 -18.93 -2.07 -0.96
C ILE A 197 -19.79 -2.17 0.30
N LYS A 198 -20.27 -1.04 0.82
CA LYS A 198 -21.22 -1.02 1.97
C LYS A 198 -22.51 -1.78 1.68
N LYS A 199 -23.10 -1.60 0.50
CA LYS A 199 -24.32 -2.31 0.09
C LYS A 199 -24.14 -3.82 0.03
N ASN A 200 -22.92 -4.29 -0.26
CA ASN A 200 -22.55 -5.71 -0.24
C ASN A 200 -22.28 -6.24 1.19
N GLY A 201 -22.52 -5.44 2.23
CA GLY A 201 -22.32 -5.85 3.63
C GLY A 201 -20.89 -5.75 4.14
N THR A 202 -19.94 -5.23 3.33
CA THR A 202 -18.56 -5.07 3.75
C THR A 202 -18.34 -3.68 4.37
N ASN A 203 -17.60 -3.63 5.48
CA ASN A 203 -17.26 -2.37 6.13
C ASN A 203 -16.44 -1.47 5.20
N ALA A 204 -16.84 -0.22 5.04
CA ALA A 204 -16.11 0.72 4.20
C ALA A 204 -16.27 2.17 4.69
N MET A 205 -15.26 3.00 4.48
CA MET A 205 -15.22 4.39 4.90
C MET A 205 -14.65 5.27 3.77
N MET A 206 -15.18 6.47 3.64
CA MET A 206 -14.70 7.49 2.70
C MET A 206 -14.47 8.80 3.43
N GLU A 207 -13.30 9.40 3.25
CA GLU A 207 -13.02 10.79 3.61
C GLU A 207 -12.84 11.62 2.35
N ILE A 208 -13.49 12.78 2.31
CA ILE A 208 -13.42 13.72 1.17
C ILE A 208 -12.82 15.02 1.69
N PHE A 209 -11.71 15.43 1.09
CA PHE A 209 -10.97 16.63 1.50
C PHE A 209 -11.24 17.78 0.53
N ASN A 210 -11.87 18.82 1.03
CA ASN A 210 -12.25 19.95 0.21
C ASN A 210 -11.02 20.71 -0.30
N GLY A 211 -11.01 21.09 -1.58
CA GLY A 211 -9.96 21.87 -2.23
C GLY A 211 -8.65 21.12 -2.50
N LEU A 212 -8.53 19.82 -2.17
CA LEU A 212 -7.30 19.10 -2.45
C LEU A 212 -7.26 18.54 -3.88
N PRO A 213 -6.12 18.72 -4.58
CA PRO A 213 -5.87 18.10 -5.88
C PRO A 213 -5.41 16.65 -5.74
N HIS A 214 -5.13 16.01 -6.88
CA HIS A 214 -4.55 14.67 -6.95
C HIS A 214 -3.17 14.60 -6.27
N GLY A 215 -2.85 13.47 -5.62
CA GLY A 215 -1.50 13.20 -5.14
C GLY A 215 -1.09 13.99 -3.90
N PHE A 216 -1.99 14.25 -2.96
CA PHE A 216 -1.65 14.99 -1.73
C PHE A 216 -0.79 14.21 -0.72
N GLY A 217 -0.50 12.92 -0.97
CA GLY A 217 0.36 12.10 -0.10
C GLY A 217 -0.14 12.04 1.34
N LEU A 218 0.70 12.42 2.31
CA LEU A 218 0.30 12.51 3.72
C LEU A 218 -0.61 13.71 4.04
N GLY A 219 -0.76 14.65 3.10
CA GLY A 219 -1.58 15.85 3.30
C GLY A 219 -1.06 16.79 4.38
N GLU A 220 0.24 16.75 4.70
CA GLU A 220 0.87 17.60 5.71
C GLU A 220 0.64 19.08 5.40
N GLY A 221 0.20 19.87 6.40
CA GLY A 221 -0.15 21.30 6.25
C GLY A 221 -1.44 21.57 5.47
N THR A 222 -2.25 20.55 5.19
CA THR A 222 -3.54 20.67 4.48
C THR A 222 -4.71 20.15 5.33
N VAL A 223 -5.92 20.26 4.79
CA VAL A 223 -7.15 19.71 5.42
C VAL A 223 -7.13 18.16 5.55
N ALA A 224 -6.23 17.48 4.84
CA ALA A 224 -6.05 16.03 4.93
C ALA A 224 -5.02 15.63 6.00
N GLN A 225 -4.40 16.58 6.69
CA GLN A 225 -3.40 16.24 7.71
C GLN A 225 -3.96 15.27 8.75
N GLY A 226 -3.25 14.16 8.95
CA GLY A 226 -3.64 13.15 9.93
C GLY A 226 -4.58 12.05 9.42
N TRP A 227 -4.99 12.07 8.14
CA TRP A 227 -5.83 11.02 7.54
C TRP A 227 -5.27 9.60 7.78
N ILE A 228 -3.94 9.48 7.81
CA ILE A 228 -3.28 8.18 8.00
C ILE A 228 -3.62 7.54 9.35
N ASN A 229 -3.84 8.36 10.40
CA ASN A 229 -4.30 7.85 11.70
C ASN A 229 -5.72 7.28 11.61
N ASN A 230 -6.61 7.93 10.84
CA ASN A 230 -7.97 7.46 10.62
C ASN A 230 -7.97 6.12 9.85
N ALA A 231 -7.10 5.98 8.84
CA ALA A 231 -6.92 4.74 8.10
C ALA A 231 -6.36 3.61 8.97
N ILE A 232 -5.34 3.89 9.82
CA ILE A 232 -4.80 2.93 10.78
C ILE A 232 -5.88 2.51 11.78
N ASN A 233 -6.64 3.44 12.34
CA ASN A 233 -7.74 3.14 13.26
C ASN A 233 -8.84 2.31 12.57
N PHE A 234 -9.14 2.59 11.30
CA PHE A 234 -10.07 1.77 10.52
C PHE A 234 -9.54 0.34 10.39
N TRP A 235 -8.26 0.16 10.02
CA TRP A 235 -7.63 -1.15 9.93
C TRP A 235 -7.64 -1.90 11.27
N MET A 236 -7.27 -1.24 12.37
CA MET A 236 -7.29 -1.83 13.72
C MET A 236 -8.67 -2.38 14.11
N LYS A 237 -9.76 -1.72 13.72
CA LYS A 237 -11.12 -2.20 13.96
C LYS A 237 -11.46 -3.50 13.23
N GLN A 238 -10.70 -3.87 12.18
CA GLN A 238 -10.89 -5.12 11.43
C GLN A 238 -10.06 -6.28 12.00
N MET A 239 -9.17 -6.01 12.97
CA MET A 239 -8.28 -7.01 13.57
C MET A 239 -8.93 -7.83 14.72
N LYS A 240 -10.21 -7.59 14.97
CA LYS A 240 -10.96 -8.22 16.07
C LYS A 240 -11.39 -9.64 15.73
#